data_6de172101c1fe3fdfdf5e4388dd47ccf
#
_entry.id   6de172101c1fe3fdfdf5e4388dd47ccf
#
_cell.length_a   1.000
_cell.length_b   1.000
_cell.length_c   1.000
_cell.angle_alpha   90.00
_cell.angle_beta   90.00
_cell.angle_gamma   90.00
#
_symmetry.space_group_name_H-M   'P 1'
#
loop_
_entity.id
_entity.type
_entity.pdbx_description
1 polymer ?
#
loop_
_entity_poly.entity_id
_entity_poly.type
_entity_poly.pdbx_seq_one_letter_code
_entity_poly.pdbx_strand_id
1 'polypeptide(L)'
;MIADQTQHASGGPEPLLELSNVSKHFGGVMALQNVDFTLLPGEIHGLVGENGAGKSTTMKIIAGVHTDFDGTMKIKGREVRLRSAGDALANSIGMVHQELSVVPDLTVAENVFLGNQPLTAFGTVDWGRMNREARKLIASLGLDIDPTTTMGALPVGLQQLVELSRVLFSGAQIIILDEPTSALSPPEVRQLFQVLRRLRSEGRSIVFISHFLDDVLEISDRVTVFRNGKKVITEDTRSLTKDSVIAHMIGRGSKGMHMGEEAELRGDDAKPVVLSVQGVSDGRNLRNFSIELRAGEITGVYGFMGSGQIELARALFGKVSLRRGSVQLDGKPVRFRSTAAARAKGIAFVPENRRMMLFRQEPVYKNVSISILDRIHRLWLKPRAEKRITEGHIKDLQIRPPRTAIPLGSLSGGNQQKVALAKWLTHLPRVLILSEPTRGMDVGAKEDVIRIVKSLRDRGVAILVLSTEPETILTLADRVTVIRKGTVAREFSTGHIEKADLLAAA
;
A
#
# COMPACT_ATOMS: atom_id res chain seq x y z
N MET A 1 40.56 -16.80 -42.88
CA MET A 1 40.06 -16.69 -41.54
C MET A 1 39.33 -15.36 -41.41
N ILE A 2 38.05 -15.37 -41.65
CA ILE A 2 37.20 -14.17 -41.68
C ILE A 2 36.44 -14.18 -40.34
N ALA A 3 36.71 -13.18 -39.52
CA ALA A 3 36.01 -12.97 -38.24
C ALA A 3 34.61 -12.43 -38.53
N ASP A 4 33.65 -13.17 -38.08
CA ASP A 4 32.20 -12.87 -38.15
C ASP A 4 31.88 -11.75 -37.16
N GLN A 5 31.69 -10.52 -37.66
CA GLN A 5 31.16 -9.40 -36.91
C GLN A 5 29.68 -9.34 -37.19
N THR A 6 28.89 -10.07 -36.42
CA THR A 6 27.44 -9.86 -36.37
C THR A 6 27.15 -8.59 -35.58
N GLN A 7 27.08 -7.45 -36.26
CA GLN A 7 26.50 -6.20 -35.79
C GLN A 7 24.99 -6.38 -35.71
N HIS A 8 24.42 -6.44 -34.47
CA HIS A 8 23.01 -6.18 -34.23
C HIS A 8 22.76 -4.69 -34.39
N ALA A 9 22.43 -4.26 -35.58
CA ALA A 9 21.83 -2.95 -35.84
C ALA A 9 20.34 -3.00 -35.53
N SER A 10 19.96 -2.82 -34.26
CA SER A 10 18.58 -2.51 -33.87
C SER A 10 18.43 -0.98 -33.91
N GLY A 11 17.74 -0.44 -34.92
CA GLY A 11 17.49 0.99 -35.12
C GLY A 11 16.42 1.59 -34.17
N GLY A 12 16.49 1.30 -32.88
CA GLY A 12 15.68 1.94 -31.84
C GLY A 12 16.46 3.06 -31.12
N PRO A 13 15.79 3.95 -30.39
CA PRO A 13 16.47 4.98 -29.61
C PRO A 13 17.42 4.35 -28.58
N GLU A 14 18.63 4.92 -28.45
CA GLU A 14 19.61 4.44 -27.49
C GLU A 14 19.07 4.55 -26.04
N PRO A 15 19.16 3.49 -25.22
CA PRO A 15 18.67 3.50 -23.86
C PRO A 15 19.33 4.58 -22.99
N LEU A 16 18.55 5.31 -22.21
CA LEU A 16 19.06 6.24 -21.21
C LEU A 16 19.69 5.51 -20.02
N LEU A 17 19.08 4.40 -19.61
CA LEU A 17 19.56 3.48 -18.57
C LEU A 17 19.44 2.03 -19.07
N GLU A 18 20.48 1.24 -18.85
CA GLU A 18 20.51 -0.17 -19.18
C GLU A 18 21.10 -0.98 -18.02
N LEU A 19 20.39 -2.01 -17.60
CA LEU A 19 20.91 -3.08 -16.75
C LEU A 19 21.06 -4.33 -17.60
N SER A 20 22.22 -4.97 -17.52
CA SER A 20 22.51 -6.19 -18.27
C SER A 20 22.97 -7.29 -17.31
N ASN A 21 22.25 -8.40 -17.32
CA ASN A 21 22.57 -9.62 -16.58
C ASN A 21 22.68 -9.43 -15.06
N VAL A 22 21.86 -8.53 -14.48
CA VAL A 22 21.96 -8.15 -13.07
C VAL A 22 21.44 -9.24 -12.17
N SER A 23 22.28 -9.66 -11.19
CA SER A 23 21.93 -10.63 -10.14
C SER A 23 22.25 -10.08 -8.76
N LYS A 24 21.43 -10.42 -7.75
CA LYS A 24 21.58 -9.96 -6.38
C LYS A 24 21.15 -11.01 -5.36
N HIS A 25 22.00 -11.25 -4.39
CA HIS A 25 21.77 -12.16 -3.27
C HIS A 25 21.63 -11.40 -1.94
N PHE A 26 20.76 -11.88 -1.06
CA PHE A 26 20.66 -11.48 0.34
C PHE A 26 20.66 -12.71 1.24
N GLY A 27 21.71 -12.91 2.03
CA GLY A 27 21.76 -13.99 3.03
C GLY A 27 21.39 -15.37 2.48
N GLY A 28 21.85 -15.71 1.26
CA GLY A 28 21.56 -17.00 0.61
C GLY A 28 20.24 -17.06 -0.19
N VAL A 29 19.44 -15.98 -0.17
CA VAL A 29 18.24 -15.87 -1.01
C VAL A 29 18.57 -15.04 -2.25
N MET A 30 18.28 -15.59 -3.44
CA MET A 30 18.44 -14.87 -4.71
C MET A 30 17.24 -13.92 -4.90
N ALA A 31 17.50 -12.62 -4.81
CA ALA A 31 16.49 -11.59 -4.99
C ALA A 31 16.31 -11.17 -6.45
N LEU A 32 17.41 -11.21 -7.23
CA LEU A 32 17.41 -10.98 -8.68
C LEU A 32 18.30 -12.03 -9.36
N GLN A 33 17.87 -12.51 -10.53
CA GLN A 33 18.58 -13.50 -11.31
C GLN A 33 18.60 -13.11 -12.79
N ASN A 34 19.79 -12.71 -13.28
CA ASN A 34 20.06 -12.36 -14.68
C ASN A 34 19.00 -11.40 -15.25
N VAL A 35 18.79 -10.28 -14.58
CA VAL A 35 17.77 -9.29 -14.95
C VAL A 35 18.37 -8.30 -15.95
N ASP A 36 17.71 -8.15 -17.10
CA ASP A 36 17.93 -7.09 -18.05
C ASP A 36 16.79 -6.08 -17.97
N PHE A 37 17.12 -4.79 -17.91
CA PHE A 37 16.13 -3.71 -17.87
C PHE A 37 16.64 -2.52 -18.68
N THR A 38 15.74 -1.90 -19.44
CA THR A 38 16.08 -0.72 -20.26
C THR A 38 15.05 0.38 -20.04
N LEU A 39 15.51 1.61 -19.88
CA LEU A 39 14.70 2.82 -19.84
C LEU A 39 15.09 3.73 -21.00
N LEU A 40 14.11 4.12 -21.82
CA LEU A 40 14.33 5.01 -22.96
C LEU A 40 14.24 6.49 -22.55
N PRO A 41 14.86 7.41 -23.32
CA PRO A 41 14.72 8.85 -23.10
C PRO A 41 13.25 9.30 -23.23
N GLY A 42 12.75 10.08 -22.27
CA GLY A 42 11.37 10.60 -22.29
C GLY A 42 10.29 9.54 -22.17
N GLU A 43 10.60 8.39 -21.56
CA GLU A 43 9.67 7.27 -21.35
C GLU A 43 9.12 7.27 -19.93
N ILE A 44 7.85 6.93 -19.78
CA ILE A 44 7.29 6.45 -18.51
C ILE A 44 7.23 4.93 -18.59
N HIS A 45 8.12 4.26 -17.88
CA HIS A 45 8.25 2.80 -17.87
C HIS A 45 7.58 2.20 -16.64
N GLY A 46 6.52 1.44 -16.85
CA GLY A 46 5.82 0.71 -15.80
C GLY A 46 6.58 -0.53 -15.35
N LEU A 47 6.68 -0.74 -14.04
CA LEU A 47 7.31 -1.94 -13.46
C LEU A 47 6.31 -2.65 -12.54
N VAL A 48 5.89 -3.84 -12.93
CA VAL A 48 4.88 -4.63 -12.22
C VAL A 48 5.39 -6.00 -11.81
N GLY A 49 4.71 -6.65 -10.88
CA GLY A 49 5.06 -7.97 -10.37
C GLY A 49 4.59 -8.13 -8.92
N GLU A 50 4.55 -9.35 -8.42
CA GLU A 50 4.19 -9.65 -7.03
C GLU A 50 5.20 -9.07 -6.02
N ASN A 51 4.79 -8.99 -4.74
CA ASN A 51 5.71 -8.63 -3.67
C ASN A 51 6.82 -9.69 -3.54
N GLY A 52 8.07 -9.23 -3.51
CA GLY A 52 9.22 -10.14 -3.55
C GLY A 52 9.68 -10.53 -4.96
N ALA A 53 9.01 -10.06 -6.02
CA ALA A 53 9.40 -10.34 -7.41
C ALA A 53 10.73 -9.70 -7.84
N GLY A 54 11.32 -8.81 -7.03
CA GLY A 54 12.61 -8.16 -7.32
C GLY A 54 12.53 -6.68 -7.73
N LYS A 55 11.31 -6.11 -7.90
CA LYS A 55 11.12 -4.72 -8.35
C LYS A 55 11.90 -3.70 -7.52
N SER A 56 11.61 -3.62 -6.22
CA SER A 56 12.26 -2.65 -5.32
C SER A 56 13.77 -2.92 -5.18
N THR A 57 14.23 -4.17 -5.33
CA THR A 57 15.66 -4.50 -5.33
C THR A 57 16.34 -3.92 -6.58
N THR A 58 15.75 -4.08 -7.76
CA THR A 58 16.22 -3.49 -9.01
C THR A 58 16.31 -1.96 -8.90
N MET A 59 15.28 -1.32 -8.36
CA MET A 59 15.27 0.14 -8.21
C MET A 59 16.30 0.63 -7.18
N LYS A 60 16.51 -0.09 -6.10
CA LYS A 60 17.56 0.23 -5.11
C LYS A 60 18.97 0.06 -5.66
N ILE A 61 19.17 -0.84 -6.63
CA ILE A 61 20.44 -0.92 -7.38
C ILE A 61 20.61 0.34 -8.25
N ILE A 62 19.60 0.71 -9.03
CA ILE A 62 19.63 1.91 -9.89
C ILE A 62 19.79 3.18 -9.05
N ALA A 63 19.18 3.25 -7.87
CA ALA A 63 19.29 4.38 -6.95
C ALA A 63 20.59 4.39 -6.11
N GLY A 64 21.53 3.44 -6.34
CA GLY A 64 22.81 3.38 -5.62
C GLY A 64 22.69 3.00 -4.13
N VAL A 65 21.56 2.43 -3.71
CA VAL A 65 21.34 1.93 -2.34
C VAL A 65 21.94 0.53 -2.17
N HIS A 66 21.83 -0.31 -3.20
CA HIS A 66 22.50 -1.61 -3.26
C HIS A 66 23.62 -1.56 -4.29
N THR A 67 24.86 -1.60 -3.83
CA THR A 67 26.07 -1.39 -4.64
C THR A 67 26.79 -2.69 -4.97
N ASP A 68 26.50 -3.76 -4.24
CA ASP A 68 27.05 -5.10 -4.40
C ASP A 68 26.07 -5.99 -5.20
N PHE A 69 26.25 -6.02 -6.50
CA PHE A 69 25.48 -6.86 -7.42
C PHE A 69 26.39 -7.36 -8.56
N ASP A 70 26.03 -8.47 -9.17
CA ASP A 70 26.65 -8.99 -10.39
C ASP A 70 25.95 -8.42 -11.61
N GLY A 71 26.68 -8.28 -12.73
CA GLY A 71 26.19 -7.68 -13.96
C GLY A 71 26.67 -6.25 -14.17
N THR A 72 26.12 -5.57 -15.17
CA THR A 72 26.54 -4.21 -15.55
C THR A 72 25.36 -3.24 -15.57
N MET A 73 25.66 -1.97 -15.25
CA MET A 73 24.73 -0.85 -15.40
C MET A 73 25.37 0.20 -16.30
N LYS A 74 24.61 0.68 -17.30
CA LYS A 74 25.04 1.78 -18.16
C LYS A 74 24.04 2.92 -18.08
N ILE A 75 24.57 4.16 -18.08
CA ILE A 75 23.79 5.40 -18.18
C ILE A 75 24.29 6.15 -19.41
N LYS A 76 23.41 6.45 -20.37
CA LYS A 76 23.77 7.10 -21.64
C LYS A 76 24.92 6.36 -22.35
N GLY A 77 24.83 5.02 -22.42
CA GLY A 77 25.81 4.15 -23.05
C GLY A 77 27.14 3.95 -22.28
N ARG A 78 27.36 4.67 -21.16
CA ARG A 78 28.58 4.56 -20.34
C ARG A 78 28.34 3.64 -19.16
N GLU A 79 29.24 2.69 -18.95
CA GLU A 79 29.22 1.83 -17.79
C GLU A 79 29.50 2.64 -16.51
N VAL A 80 28.67 2.45 -15.50
CA VAL A 80 28.79 3.13 -14.21
C VAL A 80 28.66 2.14 -13.05
N ARG A 81 29.45 2.37 -12.00
CA ARG A 81 29.30 1.70 -10.70
C ARG A 81 28.99 2.74 -9.64
N LEU A 82 27.76 2.76 -9.17
CA LEU A 82 27.33 3.64 -8.10
C LEU A 82 27.79 3.08 -6.75
N ARG A 83 28.37 3.93 -5.90
CA ARG A 83 28.84 3.56 -4.56
C ARG A 83 27.90 4.06 -3.44
N SER A 84 26.98 4.94 -3.80
CA SER A 84 26.04 5.58 -2.88
C SER A 84 24.84 6.17 -3.62
N ALA A 85 23.77 6.50 -2.88
CA ALA A 85 22.66 7.29 -3.41
C ALA A 85 23.10 8.70 -3.87
N GLY A 86 24.17 9.26 -3.29
CA GLY A 86 24.80 10.50 -3.76
C GLY A 86 25.37 10.38 -5.17
N ASP A 87 26.00 9.24 -5.48
CA ASP A 87 26.51 8.97 -6.84
C ASP A 87 25.35 8.83 -7.84
N ALA A 88 24.23 8.21 -7.43
CA ALA A 88 23.04 8.14 -8.27
C ALA A 88 22.52 9.54 -8.61
N LEU A 89 22.44 10.41 -7.60
CA LEU A 89 22.02 11.80 -7.77
C LEU A 89 22.96 12.58 -8.67
N ALA A 90 24.29 12.42 -8.52
CA ALA A 90 25.32 13.00 -9.41
C ALA A 90 25.17 12.52 -10.87
N ASN A 91 24.63 11.32 -11.09
CA ASN A 91 24.25 10.77 -12.40
C ASN A 91 22.80 11.10 -12.79
N SER A 92 22.19 12.10 -12.15
CA SER A 92 20.84 12.59 -12.41
C SER A 92 19.73 11.54 -12.20
N ILE A 93 19.91 10.60 -11.27
CA ILE A 93 18.92 9.63 -10.85
C ILE A 93 18.35 10.04 -9.48
N GLY A 94 17.04 10.22 -9.39
CA GLY A 94 16.34 10.51 -8.15
C GLY A 94 15.27 9.48 -7.86
N MET A 95 15.01 9.20 -6.58
CA MET A 95 14.01 8.23 -6.16
C MET A 95 13.07 8.83 -5.12
N VAL A 96 11.79 8.64 -5.33
CA VAL A 96 10.71 8.84 -4.35
C VAL A 96 10.36 7.47 -3.79
N HIS A 97 10.47 7.33 -2.47
CA HIS A 97 10.26 6.07 -1.78
C HIS A 97 8.77 5.83 -1.46
N GLN A 98 8.39 4.56 -1.28
CA GLN A 98 7.05 4.15 -0.86
C GLN A 98 6.61 4.77 0.48
N GLU A 99 7.54 4.86 1.46
CA GLU A 99 7.30 5.59 2.71
C GLU A 99 7.79 7.03 2.52
N LEU A 100 6.90 7.99 2.79
CA LEU A 100 7.23 9.41 2.69
C LEU A 100 8.48 9.76 3.49
N SER A 101 9.48 10.31 2.81
CA SER A 101 10.74 10.75 3.40
C SER A 101 10.69 12.25 3.71
N VAL A 102 9.58 12.70 4.31
CA VAL A 102 9.35 14.10 4.70
C VAL A 102 9.48 14.26 6.21
N VAL A 103 9.88 15.46 6.64
CA VAL A 103 9.92 15.84 8.05
C VAL A 103 8.65 16.62 8.38
N PRO A 104 7.68 16.05 9.13
CA PRO A 104 6.37 16.66 9.32
C PRO A 104 6.40 18.01 10.04
N ASP A 105 7.37 18.22 10.93
CA ASP A 105 7.49 19.44 11.75
C ASP A 105 8.15 20.62 11.02
N LEU A 106 8.77 20.35 9.86
CA LEU A 106 9.39 21.39 9.02
C LEU A 106 8.37 21.93 8.02
N THR A 107 8.63 23.14 7.52
CA THR A 107 7.84 23.75 6.44
C THR A 107 8.04 23.02 5.11
N VAL A 108 7.16 23.28 4.16
CA VAL A 108 7.26 22.77 2.78
C VAL A 108 8.59 23.21 2.15
N ALA A 109 8.98 24.48 2.29
CA ALA A 109 10.25 24.98 1.75
C ALA A 109 11.45 24.26 2.37
N GLU A 110 11.47 24.03 3.67
CA GLU A 110 12.54 23.29 4.35
C GLU A 110 12.62 21.84 3.87
N ASN A 111 11.48 21.18 3.63
CA ASN A 111 11.45 19.84 3.09
C ASN A 111 11.97 19.77 1.64
N VAL A 112 11.63 20.74 0.78
CA VAL A 112 12.13 20.81 -0.60
C VAL A 112 13.65 20.99 -0.63
N PHE A 113 14.18 21.85 0.23
CA PHE A 113 15.61 22.20 0.28
C PHE A 113 16.40 21.39 1.31
N LEU A 114 15.83 20.31 1.86
CA LEU A 114 16.49 19.52 2.89
C LEU A 114 17.86 19.01 2.45
N GLY A 115 18.91 19.43 3.17
CA GLY A 115 20.32 19.15 2.84
C GLY A 115 20.96 20.06 1.78
N ASN A 116 20.19 20.97 1.14
CA ASN A 116 20.67 21.89 0.11
C ASN A 116 20.10 23.31 0.30
N GLN A 117 20.02 23.77 1.56
CA GLN A 117 19.50 25.08 1.86
C GLN A 117 20.34 26.21 1.23
N PRO A 118 19.74 27.20 0.57
CA PRO A 118 20.47 28.35 0.06
C PRO A 118 21.06 29.17 1.21
N LEU A 119 22.32 29.51 1.10
CA LEU A 119 23.03 30.28 2.12
C LEU A 119 23.20 31.75 1.70
N THR A 120 23.20 32.62 2.67
CA THR A 120 23.62 34.04 2.52
C THR A 120 25.14 34.13 2.39
N ALA A 121 25.67 35.28 2.06
CA ALA A 121 27.10 35.54 2.02
C ALA A 121 27.81 35.31 3.38
N PHE A 122 27.05 35.31 4.49
CA PHE A 122 27.55 35.06 5.85
C PHE A 122 27.42 33.59 6.30
N GLY A 123 27.01 32.67 5.41
CA GLY A 123 26.88 31.26 5.71
C GLY A 123 25.60 30.86 6.51
N THR A 124 24.68 31.80 6.73
CA THR A 124 23.37 31.51 7.33
C THR A 124 22.33 31.16 6.26
N VAL A 125 21.25 30.46 6.63
CA VAL A 125 20.18 30.07 5.68
C VAL A 125 19.47 31.36 5.16
N ASP A 126 19.38 31.50 3.83
CA ASP A 126 18.58 32.51 3.16
C ASP A 126 17.12 32.05 3.03
N TRP A 127 16.35 32.29 4.08
CA TRP A 127 14.94 31.95 4.16
C TRP A 127 14.10 32.62 3.07
N GLY A 128 14.42 33.86 2.73
CA GLY A 128 13.71 34.60 1.69
C GLY A 128 13.88 33.98 0.30
N ARG A 129 15.11 33.63 -0.04
CA ARG A 129 15.43 32.92 -1.28
C ARG A 129 14.82 31.52 -1.30
N MET A 130 14.95 30.76 -0.21
CA MET A 130 14.41 29.42 -0.07
C MET A 130 12.89 29.37 -0.32
N ASN A 131 12.14 30.26 0.32
CA ASN A 131 10.69 30.32 0.14
C ASN A 131 10.29 30.76 -1.28
N ARG A 132 11.02 31.72 -1.90
CA ARG A 132 10.73 32.14 -3.27
C ARG A 132 11.00 31.02 -4.29
N GLU A 133 12.11 30.31 -4.16
CA GLU A 133 12.47 29.20 -5.06
C GLU A 133 11.54 27.99 -4.85
N ALA A 134 11.18 27.65 -3.61
CA ALA A 134 10.19 26.61 -3.31
C ALA A 134 8.83 26.94 -3.95
N ARG A 135 8.35 28.19 -3.83
CA ARG A 135 7.08 28.59 -4.44
C ARG A 135 7.09 28.44 -5.96
N LYS A 136 8.18 28.84 -6.63
CA LYS A 136 8.33 28.66 -8.08
C LYS A 136 8.29 27.19 -8.47
N LEU A 137 9.02 26.34 -7.75
CA LEU A 137 9.09 24.91 -8.03
C LEU A 137 7.73 24.24 -7.83
N ILE A 138 7.04 24.51 -6.74
CA ILE A 138 5.72 23.98 -6.42
C ILE A 138 4.69 24.44 -7.45
N ALA A 139 4.70 25.73 -7.80
CA ALA A 139 3.83 26.29 -8.85
C ALA A 139 4.12 25.67 -10.23
N SER A 140 5.39 25.33 -10.53
CA SER A 140 5.75 24.63 -11.77
C SER A 140 5.13 23.24 -11.89
N LEU A 141 4.72 22.60 -10.80
CA LEU A 141 3.98 21.36 -10.77
C LEU A 141 2.46 21.56 -10.78
N GLY A 142 1.98 22.81 -10.90
CA GLY A 142 0.55 23.12 -10.88
C GLY A 142 -0.05 23.03 -9.47
N LEU A 143 0.79 23.16 -8.43
CA LEU A 143 0.34 23.12 -7.04
C LEU A 143 0.27 24.54 -6.45
N ASP A 144 -0.82 24.81 -5.75
CA ASP A 144 -1.00 26.04 -4.96
C ASP A 144 -0.82 25.71 -3.47
N ILE A 145 0.44 25.68 -3.04
CA ILE A 145 0.84 25.41 -1.64
C ILE A 145 1.73 26.55 -1.17
N ASP A 146 1.40 27.13 -0.01
CA ASP A 146 2.28 28.10 0.64
C ASP A 146 3.54 27.40 1.16
N PRO A 147 4.75 27.78 0.71
CA PRO A 147 6.02 27.18 1.15
C PRO A 147 6.26 27.25 2.67
N THR A 148 5.61 28.17 3.38
CA THR A 148 5.72 28.32 4.83
C THR A 148 4.80 27.39 5.62
N THR A 149 3.89 26.68 4.95
CA THR A 149 3.00 25.70 5.59
C THR A 149 3.82 24.56 6.17
N THR A 150 3.48 24.13 7.39
CA THR A 150 4.09 22.94 8.02
C THR A 150 3.69 21.68 7.24
N MET A 151 4.67 20.84 6.91
CA MET A 151 4.49 19.65 6.08
C MET A 151 3.42 18.70 6.61
N GLY A 152 3.39 18.47 7.93
CA GLY A 152 2.40 17.60 8.58
C GLY A 152 0.95 18.09 8.55
N ALA A 153 0.72 19.38 8.20
CA ALA A 153 -0.63 19.94 8.02
C ALA A 153 -1.22 19.63 6.64
N LEU A 154 -0.39 19.23 5.67
CA LEU A 154 -0.84 18.90 4.32
C LEU A 154 -1.47 17.49 4.25
N PRO A 155 -2.46 17.28 3.37
CA PRO A 155 -2.89 15.95 2.97
C PRO A 155 -1.71 15.12 2.44
N VAL A 156 -1.78 13.80 2.62
CA VAL A 156 -0.69 12.87 2.23
C VAL A 156 -0.33 12.99 0.75
N GLY A 157 -1.33 13.18 -0.13
CA GLY A 157 -1.10 13.37 -1.55
C GLY A 157 -0.26 14.61 -1.88
N LEU A 158 -0.52 15.73 -1.20
CA LEU A 158 0.27 16.95 -1.38
C LEU A 158 1.69 16.79 -0.79
N GLN A 159 1.83 16.07 0.33
CA GLN A 159 3.16 15.75 0.87
C GLN A 159 4.00 14.97 -0.14
N GLN A 160 3.40 14.04 -0.86
CA GLN A 160 4.08 13.23 -1.88
C GLN A 160 4.50 14.06 -3.10
N LEU A 161 3.66 15.00 -3.54
CA LEU A 161 4.01 15.92 -4.61
C LEU A 161 5.13 16.90 -4.20
N VAL A 162 5.18 17.29 -2.93
CA VAL A 162 6.31 18.07 -2.38
C VAL A 162 7.59 17.23 -2.35
N GLU A 163 7.52 15.94 -2.00
CA GLU A 163 8.67 15.04 -2.07
C GLU A 163 9.19 14.89 -3.51
N LEU A 164 8.29 14.73 -4.48
CA LEU A 164 8.65 14.75 -5.90
C LEU A 164 9.32 16.07 -6.29
N SER A 165 8.85 17.22 -5.78
CA SER A 165 9.47 18.51 -5.99
C SER A 165 10.93 18.55 -5.53
N ARG A 166 11.26 17.94 -4.39
CA ARG A 166 12.64 17.79 -3.90
C ARG A 166 13.53 17.01 -4.87
N VAL A 167 12.99 15.90 -5.42
CA VAL A 167 13.72 15.09 -6.41
C VAL A 167 13.97 15.89 -7.70
N LEU A 168 13.00 16.67 -8.14
CA LEU A 168 13.13 17.54 -9.30
C LEU A 168 14.15 18.67 -9.07
N PHE A 169 14.13 19.28 -7.89
CA PHE A 169 15.09 20.31 -7.50
C PHE A 169 16.53 19.82 -7.58
N SER A 170 16.80 18.54 -7.27
CA SER A 170 18.13 17.94 -7.38
C SER A 170 18.62 17.76 -8.83
N GLY A 171 17.82 18.09 -9.83
CA GLY A 171 18.21 17.98 -11.26
C GLY A 171 18.05 16.59 -11.85
N ALA A 172 17.29 15.69 -11.22
CA ALA A 172 17.10 14.33 -11.71
C ALA A 172 16.51 14.30 -13.13
N GLN A 173 17.13 13.50 -14.01
CA GLN A 173 16.64 13.18 -15.37
C GLN A 173 15.90 11.86 -15.38
N ILE A 174 16.32 10.93 -14.53
CA ILE A 174 15.68 9.64 -14.30
C ILE A 174 15.00 9.71 -12.93
N ILE A 175 13.69 9.53 -12.90
CA ILE A 175 12.88 9.63 -11.69
C ILE A 175 12.28 8.25 -11.41
N ILE A 176 12.56 7.70 -10.24
CA ILE A 176 11.99 6.43 -9.78
C ILE A 176 10.88 6.74 -8.79
N LEU A 177 9.69 6.23 -9.03
CA LEU A 177 8.52 6.36 -8.16
C LEU A 177 8.11 4.97 -7.67
N ASP A 178 8.28 4.72 -6.38
CA ASP A 178 7.94 3.43 -5.75
C ASP A 178 6.56 3.53 -5.07
N GLU A 179 5.54 2.94 -5.70
CA GLU A 179 4.14 2.92 -5.28
C GLU A 179 3.51 4.30 -5.00
N PRO A 180 3.66 5.28 -5.91
CA PRO A 180 3.28 6.66 -5.61
C PRO A 180 1.76 6.88 -5.48
N THR A 181 0.92 5.95 -5.95
CA THR A 181 -0.54 6.09 -5.89
C THR A 181 -1.19 5.37 -4.71
N SER A 182 -0.40 4.61 -3.93
CA SER A 182 -0.92 3.73 -2.88
C SER A 182 -1.65 4.42 -1.72
N ALA A 183 -1.40 5.73 -1.52
CA ALA A 183 -2.00 6.52 -0.45
C ALA A 183 -2.87 7.68 -0.98
N LEU A 184 -3.08 7.76 -2.29
CA LEU A 184 -3.77 8.86 -2.96
C LEU A 184 -5.24 8.54 -3.24
N SER A 185 -6.09 9.55 -3.15
CA SER A 185 -7.45 9.51 -3.67
C SER A 185 -7.46 9.62 -5.20
N PRO A 186 -8.52 9.17 -5.91
CA PRO A 186 -8.59 9.27 -7.37
C PRO A 186 -8.36 10.68 -7.94
N PRO A 187 -8.83 11.78 -7.34
CA PRO A 187 -8.47 13.14 -7.79
C PRO A 187 -6.96 13.42 -7.68
N GLU A 188 -6.32 12.99 -6.58
CA GLU A 188 -4.88 13.17 -6.38
C GLU A 188 -4.04 12.33 -7.35
N VAL A 189 -4.49 11.10 -7.68
CA VAL A 189 -3.86 10.26 -8.72
C VAL A 189 -3.90 10.96 -10.07
N ARG A 190 -5.06 11.52 -10.47
CA ARG A 190 -5.16 12.28 -11.73
C ARG A 190 -4.21 13.48 -11.75
N GLN A 191 -4.09 14.20 -10.65
CA GLN A 191 -3.16 15.33 -10.51
C GLN A 191 -1.70 14.87 -10.65
N LEU A 192 -1.31 13.78 -9.97
CA LEU A 192 0.00 13.18 -10.13
C LEU A 192 0.27 12.80 -11.59
N PHE A 193 -0.66 12.13 -12.27
CA PHE A 193 -0.50 11.72 -13.67
C PHE A 193 -0.33 12.91 -14.62
N GLN A 194 -1.02 14.03 -14.38
CA GLN A 194 -0.81 15.26 -15.14
C GLN A 194 0.63 15.76 -14.97
N VAL A 195 1.14 15.76 -13.74
CA VAL A 195 2.52 16.14 -13.45
C VAL A 195 3.50 15.21 -14.17
N LEU A 196 3.31 13.88 -14.10
CA LEU A 196 4.19 12.91 -14.73
C LEU A 196 4.21 13.03 -16.26
N ARG A 197 3.02 13.19 -16.90
CA ARG A 197 2.93 13.41 -18.36
C ARG A 197 3.65 14.69 -18.77
N ARG A 198 3.58 15.74 -17.98
CA ARG A 198 4.30 16.98 -18.22
C ARG A 198 5.82 16.78 -18.10
N LEU A 199 6.30 16.16 -17.03
CA LEU A 199 7.72 15.87 -16.84
C LEU A 199 8.28 15.02 -17.99
N ARG A 200 7.51 14.03 -18.46
CA ARG A 200 7.82 13.27 -19.65
C ARG A 200 7.97 14.16 -20.87
N SER A 201 7.03 15.08 -21.12
CA SER A 201 7.09 16.02 -22.26
C SER A 201 8.26 17.00 -22.18
N GLU A 202 8.79 17.24 -20.98
CA GLU A 202 10.02 18.02 -20.71
C GLU A 202 11.30 17.16 -20.87
N GLY A 203 11.19 15.90 -21.33
CA GLY A 203 12.31 15.00 -21.61
C GLY A 203 12.79 14.21 -20.36
N ARG A 204 12.08 14.21 -19.27
CA ARG A 204 12.39 13.34 -18.10
C ARG A 204 11.94 11.91 -18.40
N SER A 205 12.72 10.95 -17.91
CA SER A 205 12.35 9.52 -17.96
C SER A 205 11.96 9.04 -16.58
N ILE A 206 10.88 8.26 -16.51
CA ILE A 206 10.24 7.90 -15.24
C ILE A 206 10.10 6.39 -15.16
N VAL A 207 10.53 5.80 -14.05
CA VAL A 207 10.18 4.41 -13.71
C VAL A 207 9.04 4.46 -12.68
N PHE A 208 7.89 3.93 -13.08
CA PHE A 208 6.66 3.95 -12.30
C PHE A 208 6.36 2.56 -11.78
N ILE A 209 6.54 2.35 -10.48
CA ILE A 209 6.26 1.06 -9.82
C ILE A 209 4.92 1.18 -9.14
N SER A 210 3.99 0.29 -9.48
CA SER A 210 2.72 0.18 -8.78
C SER A 210 2.20 -1.27 -8.81
N HIS A 211 1.40 -1.61 -7.81
CA HIS A 211 0.59 -2.83 -7.81
C HIS A 211 -0.82 -2.57 -8.34
N PHE A 212 -1.21 -1.30 -8.54
CA PHE A 212 -2.45 -0.91 -9.22
C PHE A 212 -2.23 -0.96 -10.73
N LEU A 213 -2.63 -2.07 -11.34
CA LEU A 213 -2.38 -2.32 -12.76
C LEU A 213 -3.08 -1.29 -13.66
N ASP A 214 -4.26 -0.80 -13.26
CA ASP A 214 -4.99 0.23 -13.99
C ASP A 214 -4.16 1.51 -14.08
N ASP A 215 -3.52 1.93 -12.98
CA ASP A 215 -2.64 3.10 -12.94
C ASP A 215 -1.44 2.93 -13.88
N VAL A 216 -0.81 1.74 -13.85
CA VAL A 216 0.35 1.44 -14.70
C VAL A 216 -0.03 1.46 -16.18
N LEU A 217 -1.15 0.82 -16.55
CA LEU A 217 -1.64 0.77 -17.92
C LEU A 217 -2.11 2.14 -18.42
N GLU A 218 -2.58 3.04 -17.55
CA GLU A 218 -2.97 4.40 -17.92
C GLU A 218 -1.78 5.32 -18.20
N ILE A 219 -0.70 5.21 -17.39
CA ILE A 219 0.36 6.23 -17.42
C ILE A 219 1.60 5.81 -18.21
N SER A 220 1.88 4.51 -18.33
CA SER A 220 3.14 4.01 -18.87
C SER A 220 3.11 3.87 -20.40
N ASP A 221 4.28 4.03 -21.02
CA ASP A 221 4.50 3.76 -22.45
C ASP A 221 4.80 2.28 -22.68
N ARG A 222 5.66 1.70 -21.84
CA ARG A 222 6.03 0.28 -21.84
C ARG A 222 5.93 -0.27 -20.41
N VAL A 223 5.72 -1.56 -20.31
CA VAL A 223 5.60 -2.26 -19.02
C VAL A 223 6.55 -3.45 -18.99
N THR A 224 7.33 -3.56 -17.90
CA THR A 224 8.11 -4.75 -17.59
C THR A 224 7.45 -5.52 -16.45
N VAL A 225 7.25 -6.83 -16.64
CA VAL A 225 6.71 -7.72 -15.63
C VAL A 225 7.84 -8.53 -14.99
N PHE A 226 7.92 -8.46 -13.67
CA PHE A 226 8.85 -9.25 -12.84
C PHE A 226 8.11 -10.40 -12.15
N ARG A 227 8.79 -11.55 -12.04
CA ARG A 227 8.32 -12.71 -11.27
C ARG A 227 9.51 -13.51 -10.73
N ASN A 228 9.51 -13.80 -9.41
CA ASN A 228 10.52 -14.61 -8.74
C ASN A 228 11.96 -14.15 -9.02
N GLY A 229 12.21 -12.85 -9.00
CA GLY A 229 13.53 -12.28 -9.24
C GLY A 229 14.00 -12.23 -10.69
N LYS A 230 13.10 -12.50 -11.65
CA LYS A 230 13.40 -12.50 -13.10
C LYS A 230 12.48 -11.55 -13.85
N LYS A 231 12.98 -10.98 -14.95
CA LYS A 231 12.16 -10.33 -15.95
C LYS A 231 11.39 -11.39 -16.75
N VAL A 232 10.07 -11.25 -16.85
CA VAL A 232 9.22 -12.15 -17.64
C VAL A 232 9.03 -11.61 -19.05
N ILE A 233 8.55 -10.36 -19.16
CA ILE A 233 8.34 -9.65 -20.42
C ILE A 233 8.66 -8.16 -20.26
N THR A 234 8.88 -7.49 -21.40
CA THR A 234 8.80 -6.03 -21.54
C THR A 234 8.05 -5.75 -22.84
N GLU A 235 6.92 -5.07 -22.76
CA GLU A 235 6.05 -4.80 -23.91
C GLU A 235 5.53 -3.37 -23.92
N ASP A 236 5.10 -2.89 -25.07
CA ASP A 236 4.36 -1.64 -25.23
C ASP A 236 3.01 -1.77 -24.49
N THR A 237 2.64 -0.76 -23.72
CA THR A 237 1.40 -0.78 -22.92
C THR A 237 0.16 -0.98 -23.77
N ARG A 238 0.16 -0.50 -25.04
CA ARG A 238 -0.97 -0.66 -25.97
C ARG A 238 -1.26 -2.10 -26.35
N SER A 239 -0.26 -3.01 -26.23
CA SER A 239 -0.40 -4.44 -26.53
C SER A 239 -0.89 -5.25 -25.31
N LEU A 240 -0.92 -4.61 -24.13
CA LEU A 240 -1.22 -5.28 -22.87
C LEU A 240 -2.67 -5.01 -22.42
N THR A 241 -3.28 -6.04 -21.89
CA THR A 241 -4.51 -5.95 -21.09
C THR A 241 -4.21 -6.27 -19.64
N LYS A 242 -5.05 -5.83 -18.72
CA LYS A 242 -4.91 -6.15 -17.28
C LYS A 242 -4.77 -7.65 -17.05
N ASP A 243 -5.60 -8.45 -17.72
CA ASP A 243 -5.57 -9.92 -17.61
C ASP A 243 -4.28 -10.52 -18.14
N SER A 244 -3.74 -10.00 -19.26
CA SER A 244 -2.46 -10.47 -19.79
C SER A 244 -1.31 -10.16 -18.83
N VAL A 245 -1.29 -8.99 -18.20
CA VAL A 245 -0.29 -8.62 -17.19
C VAL A 245 -0.39 -9.54 -15.97
N ILE A 246 -1.60 -9.79 -15.45
CA ILE A 246 -1.83 -10.71 -14.33
C ILE A 246 -1.34 -12.13 -14.69
N ALA A 247 -1.67 -12.62 -15.89
CA ALA A 247 -1.22 -13.94 -16.34
C ALA A 247 0.32 -14.06 -16.37
N HIS A 248 1.04 -13.01 -16.75
CA HIS A 248 2.50 -12.96 -16.71
C HIS A 248 3.05 -12.87 -15.28
N MET A 249 2.38 -12.14 -14.39
CA MET A 249 2.78 -12.02 -12.98
C MET A 249 2.68 -13.35 -12.24
N ILE A 250 1.58 -14.10 -12.42
CA ILE A 250 1.28 -15.31 -11.66
C ILE A 250 1.86 -16.55 -12.35
N GLY A 251 1.92 -16.58 -13.69
CA GLY A 251 2.32 -17.73 -14.51
C GLY A 251 1.14 -18.57 -15.01
N ARG A 252 1.31 -19.26 -16.13
CA ARG A 252 0.28 -20.14 -16.70
C ARG A 252 -0.09 -21.22 -15.69
N GLY A 253 -1.32 -21.18 -15.17
CA GLY A 253 -1.86 -22.23 -14.29
C GLY A 253 -2.72 -21.78 -13.11
N SER A 254 -2.66 -20.53 -12.69
CA SER A 254 -3.66 -20.00 -11.75
C SER A 254 -4.81 -19.41 -12.57
N LYS A 255 -6.00 -19.98 -12.44
CA LYS A 255 -7.23 -19.27 -12.76
C LYS A 255 -7.28 -18.10 -11.78
N GLY A 256 -6.81 -16.93 -12.21
CA GLY A 256 -6.89 -15.72 -11.41
C GLY A 256 -8.34 -15.53 -11.02
N MET A 257 -8.59 -15.42 -9.72
CA MET A 257 -9.84 -14.86 -9.24
C MET A 257 -9.81 -13.42 -9.75
N HIS A 258 -10.67 -13.07 -10.70
CA HIS A 258 -10.89 -11.68 -11.09
C HIS A 258 -11.25 -10.94 -9.80
N MET A 259 -10.36 -10.08 -9.30
CA MET A 259 -10.72 -9.18 -8.20
C MET A 259 -11.71 -8.19 -8.80
N GLY A 260 -12.99 -8.38 -8.43
CA GLY A 260 -14.16 -7.93 -9.14
C GLY A 260 -14.15 -6.45 -9.50
N GLU A 261 -14.31 -6.18 -10.76
CA GLU A 261 -14.83 -4.90 -11.23
C GLU A 261 -16.34 -4.77 -10.95
N GLU A 262 -16.98 -5.91 -10.63
CA GLU A 262 -18.39 -6.06 -10.34
C GLU A 262 -18.62 -7.11 -9.24
N ALA A 263 -19.73 -7.04 -8.54
CA ALA A 263 -20.17 -7.98 -7.52
C ALA A 263 -21.67 -8.17 -7.53
N GLU A 264 -22.10 -9.38 -7.20
CA GLU A 264 -23.50 -9.68 -6.87
C GLU A 264 -23.64 -9.66 -5.36
N LEU A 265 -24.24 -8.60 -4.81
CA LEU A 265 -24.46 -8.43 -3.37
C LEU A 265 -25.57 -9.36 -2.87
N ARG A 266 -25.35 -9.96 -1.70
CA ARG A 266 -26.22 -10.97 -1.10
C ARG A 266 -26.52 -10.65 0.34
N GLY A 267 -26.77 -9.37 0.65
CA GLY A 267 -27.20 -8.95 1.99
C GLY A 267 -28.53 -9.62 2.34
N ASP A 268 -28.62 -10.13 3.56
CA ASP A 268 -29.79 -10.86 4.05
C ASP A 268 -30.34 -10.16 5.30
N ASP A 269 -31.49 -9.51 5.14
CA ASP A 269 -32.15 -8.79 6.24
C ASP A 269 -32.77 -9.70 7.30
N ALA A 270 -32.91 -11.00 7.01
CA ALA A 270 -33.38 -11.99 7.98
C ALA A 270 -32.30 -12.41 8.99
N LYS A 271 -31.03 -12.17 8.69
CA LYS A 271 -29.93 -12.48 9.62
C LYS A 271 -29.96 -11.58 10.85
N PRO A 272 -29.65 -12.11 12.04
CA PRO A 272 -29.71 -11.35 13.28
C PRO A 272 -28.66 -10.23 13.30
N VAL A 273 -29.09 -9.03 13.73
CA VAL A 273 -28.19 -7.88 13.92
C VAL A 273 -27.36 -8.10 15.17
N VAL A 274 -26.05 -8.17 15.00
CA VAL A 274 -25.06 -8.30 16.09
C VAL A 274 -24.65 -6.95 16.64
N LEU A 275 -24.38 -5.98 15.76
CA LEU A 275 -24.00 -4.63 16.15
C LEU A 275 -24.85 -3.62 15.38
N SER A 276 -25.55 -2.73 16.09
CA SER A 276 -26.27 -1.60 15.50
C SER A 276 -25.63 -0.30 15.96
N VAL A 277 -25.33 0.57 15.01
CA VAL A 277 -24.74 1.90 15.20
C VAL A 277 -25.72 2.90 14.66
N GLN A 278 -26.19 3.84 15.47
CA GLN A 278 -27.24 4.78 15.10
C GLN A 278 -26.83 6.23 15.38
N GLY A 279 -26.78 7.03 14.33
CA GLY A 279 -26.57 8.47 14.40
C GLY A 279 -25.27 8.92 15.06
N VAL A 280 -24.21 8.10 14.95
CA VAL A 280 -22.96 8.38 15.68
C VAL A 280 -22.18 9.53 15.06
N SER A 281 -21.59 10.33 15.95
CA SER A 281 -20.69 11.43 15.59
C SER A 281 -19.54 11.50 16.59
N ASP A 282 -18.32 11.71 16.10
CA ASP A 282 -17.12 11.94 16.92
C ASP A 282 -16.85 13.43 17.17
N GLY A 283 -17.60 14.28 16.47
CA GLY A 283 -17.46 15.74 16.51
C GLY A 283 -16.38 16.30 15.57
N ARG A 284 -15.79 15.46 14.70
CA ARG A 284 -14.77 15.85 13.71
C ARG A 284 -15.11 15.27 12.32
N ASN A 285 -14.85 14.00 12.12
CA ASN A 285 -14.90 13.34 10.82
C ASN A 285 -16.15 12.48 10.63
N LEU A 286 -16.76 11.96 11.71
CA LEU A 286 -18.05 11.24 11.66
C LEU A 286 -19.22 12.18 11.99
N ARG A 287 -20.26 12.13 11.14
CA ARG A 287 -21.44 12.99 11.25
C ARG A 287 -22.70 12.19 11.00
N ASN A 288 -23.48 11.92 12.07
CA ASN A 288 -24.75 11.20 11.98
C ASN A 288 -24.68 9.88 11.17
N PHE A 289 -23.63 9.09 11.43
CA PHE A 289 -23.39 7.84 10.69
C PHE A 289 -24.15 6.68 11.35
N SER A 290 -24.82 5.87 10.52
CA SER A 290 -25.56 4.68 10.96
C SER A 290 -25.16 3.47 10.13
N ILE A 291 -25.08 2.28 10.76
CA ILE A 291 -24.79 1.01 10.09
C ILE A 291 -25.20 -0.16 10.96
N GLU A 292 -25.61 -1.26 10.36
CA GLU A 292 -25.89 -2.53 11.02
C GLU A 292 -24.93 -3.62 10.54
N LEU A 293 -24.42 -4.41 11.46
CA LEU A 293 -23.62 -5.59 11.19
C LEU A 293 -24.37 -6.85 11.61
N ARG A 294 -24.51 -7.79 10.70
CA ARG A 294 -25.29 -9.01 10.87
C ARG A 294 -24.41 -10.23 11.03
N ALA A 295 -24.86 -11.24 11.77
CA ALA A 295 -24.14 -12.49 11.95
C ALA A 295 -23.94 -13.22 10.62
N GLY A 296 -22.69 -13.67 10.35
CA GLY A 296 -22.39 -14.36 9.10
C GLY A 296 -22.57 -13.48 7.86
N GLU A 297 -22.28 -12.17 7.97
CA GLU A 297 -22.33 -11.20 6.87
C GLU A 297 -21.07 -10.33 6.88
N ILE A 298 -20.58 -9.99 5.70
CA ILE A 298 -19.49 -9.03 5.50
C ILE A 298 -20.13 -7.71 5.03
N THR A 299 -20.12 -6.71 5.90
CA THR A 299 -20.54 -5.34 5.57
C THR A 299 -19.30 -4.55 5.15
N GLY A 300 -19.25 -4.12 3.89
CA GLY A 300 -18.21 -3.26 3.35
C GLY A 300 -18.53 -1.78 3.56
N VAL A 301 -17.55 -0.97 3.99
CA VAL A 301 -17.65 0.49 3.97
C VAL A 301 -16.60 1.02 3.01
N TYR A 302 -17.07 1.55 1.90
CA TYR A 302 -16.25 2.19 0.88
C TYR A 302 -16.26 3.71 1.02
N GLY A 303 -15.14 4.35 0.77
CA GLY A 303 -15.04 5.81 0.68
C GLY A 303 -13.60 6.24 0.50
N PHE A 304 -13.40 7.49 0.09
CA PHE A 304 -12.04 8.03 -0.07
C PHE A 304 -11.34 8.24 1.27
N MET A 305 -10.02 8.34 1.24
CA MET A 305 -9.23 8.62 2.43
C MET A 305 -9.74 9.90 3.13
N GLY A 306 -9.88 9.81 4.47
CA GLY A 306 -10.43 10.92 5.27
C GLY A 306 -11.95 11.01 5.29
N SER A 307 -12.69 10.09 4.65
CA SER A 307 -14.17 10.10 4.68
C SER A 307 -14.77 9.68 6.03
N GLY A 308 -13.97 9.20 6.99
CA GLY A 308 -14.43 8.83 8.34
C GLY A 308 -14.41 7.33 8.66
N GLN A 309 -13.98 6.46 7.73
CA GLN A 309 -13.93 5.00 7.95
C GLN A 309 -13.01 4.64 9.13
N ILE A 310 -11.82 5.25 9.20
CA ILE A 310 -10.84 4.97 10.26
C ILE A 310 -11.38 5.39 11.63
N GLU A 311 -12.04 6.53 11.68
CA GLU A 311 -12.68 7.04 12.91
C GLU A 311 -13.81 6.12 13.37
N LEU A 312 -14.63 5.61 12.45
CA LEU A 312 -15.65 4.61 12.75
C LEU A 312 -15.00 3.36 13.39
N ALA A 313 -13.99 2.77 12.76
CA ALA A 313 -13.31 1.60 13.31
C ALA A 313 -12.71 1.87 14.69
N ARG A 314 -12.04 3.01 14.87
CA ARG A 314 -11.44 3.42 16.15
C ARG A 314 -12.50 3.65 17.23
N ALA A 315 -13.64 4.23 16.89
CA ALA A 315 -14.75 4.44 17.82
C ALA A 315 -15.37 3.11 18.26
N LEU A 316 -15.65 2.20 17.34
CA LEU A 316 -16.19 0.88 17.65
C LEU A 316 -15.22 0.00 18.43
N PHE A 317 -13.93 0.23 18.28
CA PHE A 317 -12.91 -0.45 19.10
C PHE A 317 -12.54 0.29 20.40
N GLY A 318 -13.23 1.41 20.71
CA GLY A 318 -13.03 2.15 21.97
C GLY A 318 -11.75 2.98 22.04
N LYS A 319 -11.13 3.33 20.89
CA LYS A 319 -9.99 4.25 20.81
C LYS A 319 -10.39 5.72 20.73
N VAL A 320 -11.57 6.00 20.19
CA VAL A 320 -12.13 7.34 20.05
C VAL A 320 -13.51 7.35 20.69
N SER A 321 -13.82 8.41 21.44
CA SER A 321 -15.13 8.56 22.09
C SER A 321 -16.14 9.17 21.12
N LEU A 322 -17.31 8.54 21.02
CA LEU A 322 -18.46 9.11 20.31
C LEU A 322 -19.11 10.22 21.16
N ARG A 323 -19.39 11.35 20.53
CA ARG A 323 -20.07 12.49 21.17
C ARG A 323 -21.59 12.40 21.09
N ARG A 324 -22.11 11.81 20.01
CA ARG A 324 -23.57 11.63 19.76
C ARG A 324 -23.83 10.25 19.19
N GLY A 325 -25.10 9.84 19.22
CA GLY A 325 -25.55 8.56 18.72
C GLY A 325 -25.47 7.45 19.75
N SER A 326 -25.87 6.26 19.34
CA SER A 326 -25.89 5.06 20.18
C SER A 326 -25.29 3.87 19.45
N VAL A 327 -24.75 2.94 20.24
CA VAL A 327 -24.26 1.65 19.76
C VAL A 327 -24.94 0.56 20.59
N GLN A 328 -25.49 -0.47 19.92
CA GLN A 328 -26.06 -1.64 20.53
C GLN A 328 -25.34 -2.90 20.08
N LEU A 329 -25.10 -3.81 21.01
CA LEU A 329 -24.55 -5.14 20.75
C LEU A 329 -25.57 -6.17 21.19
N ASP A 330 -26.06 -6.99 20.26
CA ASP A 330 -27.20 -7.93 20.46
C ASP A 330 -28.44 -7.26 21.10
N GLY A 331 -28.83 -6.11 20.57
CA GLY A 331 -29.95 -5.33 21.04
C GLY A 331 -29.71 -4.61 22.37
N LYS A 332 -28.57 -4.78 23.04
CA LYS A 332 -28.25 -4.12 24.31
C LYS A 332 -27.36 -2.90 24.09
N PRO A 333 -27.70 -1.74 24.67
CA PRO A 333 -26.86 -0.55 24.54
C PRO A 333 -25.50 -0.79 25.16
N VAL A 334 -24.46 -0.37 24.42
CA VAL A 334 -23.05 -0.51 24.82
C VAL A 334 -22.31 0.80 24.59
N ARG A 335 -21.31 1.04 25.45
CA ARG A 335 -20.37 2.14 25.28
C ARG A 335 -18.95 1.61 25.44
N PHE A 336 -18.16 1.70 24.37
CA PHE A 336 -16.78 1.26 24.40
C PHE A 336 -15.88 2.39 24.91
N ARG A 337 -15.52 2.37 26.19
CA ARG A 337 -14.67 3.39 26.84
C ARG A 337 -13.19 3.11 26.72
N SER A 338 -12.83 1.89 26.28
CA SER A 338 -11.45 1.45 26.07
C SER A 338 -11.40 0.25 25.12
N THR A 339 -10.23 -0.01 24.55
CA THR A 339 -10.00 -1.19 23.71
C THR A 339 -10.16 -2.50 24.48
N ALA A 340 -9.85 -2.50 25.79
CA ALA A 340 -10.06 -3.65 26.66
C ALA A 340 -11.56 -3.95 26.84
N ALA A 341 -12.40 -2.91 27.02
CA ALA A 341 -13.83 -3.06 27.12
C ALA A 341 -14.47 -3.58 25.81
N ALA A 342 -14.02 -3.08 24.66
CA ALA A 342 -14.45 -3.58 23.36
C ALA A 342 -14.06 -5.06 23.16
N ARG A 343 -12.79 -5.41 23.44
CA ARG A 343 -12.30 -6.79 23.39
C ARG A 343 -13.08 -7.74 24.29
N ALA A 344 -13.36 -7.34 25.53
CA ALA A 344 -14.12 -8.15 26.49
C ALA A 344 -15.53 -8.47 26.01
N LYS A 345 -16.12 -7.61 25.16
CA LYS A 345 -17.42 -7.78 24.50
C LYS A 345 -17.35 -8.51 23.15
N GLY A 346 -16.17 -9.00 22.75
CA GLY A 346 -16.00 -9.77 21.54
C GLY A 346 -15.80 -8.93 20.27
N ILE A 347 -15.39 -7.66 20.40
CA ILE A 347 -14.99 -6.84 19.25
C ILE A 347 -13.50 -7.03 18.99
N ALA A 348 -13.14 -7.37 17.77
CA ALA A 348 -11.76 -7.46 17.29
C ALA A 348 -11.51 -6.39 16.21
N PHE A 349 -10.28 -5.86 16.15
CA PHE A 349 -9.89 -4.84 15.18
C PHE A 349 -8.50 -5.09 14.61
N VAL A 350 -8.41 -5.15 13.29
CA VAL A 350 -7.15 -5.18 12.54
C VAL A 350 -7.04 -3.84 11.79
N PRO A 351 -6.13 -2.95 12.23
CA PRO A 351 -5.96 -1.63 11.61
C PRO A 351 -5.19 -1.72 10.29
N GLU A 352 -5.28 -0.66 9.48
CA GLU A 352 -4.57 -0.47 8.21
C GLU A 352 -3.04 -0.55 8.38
N ASN A 353 -2.52 0.03 9.45
CA ASN A 353 -1.10 -0.03 9.78
C ASN A 353 -0.82 -1.17 10.78
N ARG A 354 -0.40 -2.31 10.26
CA ARG A 354 -0.04 -3.52 11.03
C ARG A 354 1.05 -3.28 12.07
N ARG A 355 1.97 -2.32 11.81
CA ARG A 355 3.08 -1.98 12.72
C ARG A 355 2.58 -1.46 14.06
N MET A 356 1.36 -0.88 14.09
CA MET A 356 0.74 -0.38 15.33
C MET A 356 0.22 -1.48 16.26
N MET A 357 0.08 -2.72 15.78
CA MET A 357 -0.47 -3.82 16.57
C MET A 357 0.44 -5.04 16.69
N LEU A 358 1.52 -5.08 15.92
CA LEU A 358 2.45 -6.21 15.86
C LEU A 358 3.85 -5.78 16.29
N PHE A 359 4.51 -6.65 17.06
CA PHE A 359 5.86 -6.45 17.58
C PHE A 359 6.86 -7.16 16.68
N ARG A 360 7.50 -6.43 15.76
CA ARG A 360 8.35 -7.00 14.71
C ARG A 360 9.57 -7.78 15.22
N GLN A 361 10.14 -7.37 16.33
CA GLN A 361 11.32 -8.03 16.93
C GLN A 361 10.92 -9.26 17.74
N GLU A 362 9.65 -9.37 18.15
CA GLU A 362 9.16 -10.49 18.95
C GLU A 362 8.76 -11.68 18.07
N PRO A 363 8.89 -12.92 18.60
CA PRO A 363 8.49 -14.13 17.90
C PRO A 363 7.01 -14.12 17.50
N VAL A 364 6.70 -14.87 16.43
CA VAL A 364 5.33 -15.04 15.93
C VAL A 364 4.36 -15.48 17.02
N TYR A 365 4.75 -16.46 17.87
CA TYR A 365 3.88 -16.96 18.93
C TYR A 365 3.47 -15.88 19.94
N LYS A 366 4.38 -14.99 20.33
CA LYS A 366 4.05 -13.88 21.24
C LYS A 366 3.07 -12.89 20.61
N ASN A 367 3.23 -12.61 19.30
CA ASN A 367 2.31 -11.75 18.57
C ASN A 367 0.90 -12.34 18.50
N VAL A 368 0.76 -13.64 18.36
CA VAL A 368 -0.55 -14.33 18.32
C VAL A 368 -1.17 -14.36 19.72
N SER A 369 -0.41 -14.75 20.75
CA SER A 369 -0.92 -15.02 22.09
C SER A 369 -1.21 -13.76 22.92
N ILE A 370 -0.60 -12.61 22.62
CA ILE A 370 -0.70 -11.40 23.45
C ILE A 370 -2.13 -10.93 23.72
N SER A 371 -3.06 -11.18 22.80
CA SER A 371 -4.48 -10.81 22.95
C SER A 371 -5.25 -11.68 23.95
N ILE A 372 -4.67 -12.80 24.35
CA ILE A 372 -5.33 -13.84 25.15
C ILE A 372 -4.51 -14.25 26.37
N LEU A 373 -3.41 -13.56 26.68
CA LEU A 373 -2.54 -13.90 27.81
C LEU A 373 -3.29 -13.96 29.14
N ASP A 374 -4.21 -13.03 29.37
CA ASP A 374 -5.08 -12.99 30.54
C ASP A 374 -5.99 -14.22 30.70
N ARG A 375 -6.27 -14.92 29.60
CA ARG A 375 -7.09 -16.14 29.57
C ARG A 375 -6.28 -17.43 29.64
N ILE A 376 -5.06 -17.42 29.07
CA ILE A 376 -4.18 -18.59 29.08
C ILE A 376 -3.47 -18.70 30.43
N HIS A 377 -3.11 -17.56 31.02
CA HIS A 377 -2.26 -17.51 32.22
C HIS A 377 -2.66 -16.39 33.15
N ARG A 378 -2.95 -16.75 34.39
CA ARG A 378 -3.30 -15.79 35.43
C ARG A 378 -2.10 -15.22 36.17
N LEU A 379 -0.99 -15.98 36.29
CA LEU A 379 0.21 -15.62 37.08
C LEU A 379 1.53 -15.85 36.35
N TRP A 380 1.67 -16.86 35.49
CA TRP A 380 2.92 -17.23 34.85
C TRP A 380 2.76 -17.48 33.35
N LEU A 381 3.64 -16.91 32.55
CA LEU A 381 3.66 -17.19 31.10
C LEU A 381 4.06 -18.64 30.83
N LYS A 382 3.38 -19.32 29.91
CA LYS A 382 3.69 -20.71 29.50
C LYS A 382 4.00 -20.76 27.99
N PRO A 383 5.24 -20.49 27.57
CA PRO A 383 5.61 -20.40 26.16
C PRO A 383 5.26 -21.66 25.33
N ARG A 384 5.25 -22.84 25.96
CA ARG A 384 4.85 -24.10 25.29
C ARG A 384 3.37 -24.09 24.88
N ALA A 385 2.48 -23.55 25.73
CA ALA A 385 1.06 -23.46 25.42
C ALA A 385 0.80 -22.40 24.34
N GLU A 386 1.48 -21.25 24.41
CA GLU A 386 1.40 -20.20 23.40
C GLU A 386 1.88 -20.70 22.03
N LYS A 387 2.99 -21.44 21.98
CA LYS A 387 3.48 -22.06 20.73
C LYS A 387 2.49 -23.05 20.15
N ARG A 388 1.88 -23.92 20.96
CA ARG A 388 0.89 -24.91 20.51
C ARG A 388 -0.35 -24.24 19.89
N ILE A 389 -0.85 -23.17 20.51
CA ILE A 389 -1.97 -22.39 19.96
C ILE A 389 -1.55 -21.78 18.61
N THR A 390 -0.36 -21.21 18.56
CA THR A 390 0.17 -20.57 17.34
C THR A 390 0.40 -21.58 16.22
N GLU A 391 0.84 -22.80 16.51
CA GLU A 391 0.99 -23.90 15.54
C GLU A 391 -0.33 -24.24 14.87
N GLY A 392 -1.45 -24.25 15.62
CA GLY A 392 -2.80 -24.37 15.05
C GLY A 392 -3.09 -23.28 14.04
N HIS A 393 -2.90 -22.03 14.43
CA HIS A 393 -3.14 -20.88 13.52
C HIS A 393 -2.18 -20.85 12.31
N ILE A 394 -0.92 -21.26 12.48
CA ILE A 394 0.03 -21.37 11.36
C ILE A 394 -0.50 -22.35 10.31
N LYS A 395 -1.03 -23.49 10.75
CA LYS A 395 -1.63 -24.52 9.86
C LYS A 395 -2.91 -23.99 9.21
N ASP A 396 -3.84 -23.46 10.00
CA ASP A 396 -5.16 -23.03 9.53
C ASP A 396 -5.08 -21.85 8.56
N LEU A 397 -4.18 -20.89 8.81
CA LEU A 397 -3.98 -19.70 7.98
C LEU A 397 -2.85 -19.85 6.96
N GLN A 398 -2.19 -21.01 6.91
CA GLN A 398 -1.06 -21.27 6.01
C GLN A 398 0.04 -20.19 6.10
N ILE A 399 0.46 -19.85 7.33
CA ILE A 399 1.53 -18.87 7.56
C ILE A 399 2.87 -19.52 7.16
N ARG A 400 3.66 -18.81 6.36
CA ARG A 400 4.96 -19.30 5.88
C ARG A 400 6.09 -18.34 6.24
N PRO A 401 7.27 -18.87 6.70
CA PRO A 401 7.56 -20.29 7.02
C PRO A 401 6.81 -20.73 8.30
N PRO A 402 6.48 -22.03 8.44
CA PRO A 402 5.67 -22.54 9.57
C PRO A 402 6.51 -22.67 10.86
N ARG A 403 7.02 -21.57 11.35
CA ARG A 403 7.89 -21.50 12.54
C ARG A 403 7.36 -20.49 13.55
N THR A 404 7.05 -20.94 14.75
CA THR A 404 6.48 -20.09 15.81
C THR A 404 7.50 -19.15 16.47
N ALA A 405 8.79 -19.54 16.51
CA ALA A 405 9.84 -18.87 17.27
C ALA A 405 10.63 -17.81 16.48
N ILE A 406 10.38 -17.63 15.19
CA ILE A 406 11.08 -16.63 14.38
C ILE A 406 10.54 -15.22 14.68
N PRO A 407 11.37 -14.18 14.58
CA PRO A 407 10.91 -12.81 14.68
C PRO A 407 9.86 -12.49 13.62
N LEU A 408 8.78 -11.80 14.00
CA LEU A 408 7.71 -11.44 13.07
C LEU A 408 8.21 -10.62 11.87
N GLY A 409 9.20 -9.77 12.09
CA GLY A 409 9.78 -8.91 11.06
C GLY A 409 10.43 -9.65 9.89
N SER A 410 10.74 -10.96 10.06
CA SER A 410 11.28 -11.82 8.98
C SER A 410 10.21 -12.35 8.02
N LEU A 411 8.92 -12.19 8.36
CA LEU A 411 7.82 -12.61 7.51
C LEU A 411 7.49 -11.58 6.43
N SER A 412 7.00 -12.05 5.27
CA SER A 412 6.42 -11.18 4.23
C SER A 412 5.19 -10.43 4.76
N GLY A 413 4.82 -9.33 4.09
CA GLY A 413 3.66 -8.53 4.48
C GLY A 413 2.35 -9.33 4.56
N GLY A 414 2.10 -10.22 3.62
CA GLY A 414 0.93 -11.11 3.64
C GLY A 414 0.93 -12.06 4.84
N ASN A 415 2.08 -12.65 5.18
CA ASN A 415 2.18 -13.52 6.38
C ASN A 415 2.06 -12.72 7.69
N GLN A 416 2.56 -11.48 7.74
CA GLN A 416 2.31 -10.59 8.89
C GLN A 416 0.82 -10.29 9.07
N GLN A 417 0.06 -10.12 7.98
CA GLN A 417 -1.39 -9.93 8.04
C GLN A 417 -2.12 -11.18 8.56
N LYS A 418 -1.69 -12.36 8.12
CA LYS A 418 -2.21 -13.62 8.66
C LYS A 418 -1.96 -13.75 10.16
N VAL A 419 -0.78 -13.31 10.65
CA VAL A 419 -0.49 -13.24 12.10
C VAL A 419 -1.37 -12.20 12.80
N ALA A 420 -1.64 -11.06 12.18
CA ALA A 420 -2.55 -10.05 12.71
C ALA A 420 -3.99 -10.59 12.85
N LEU A 421 -4.46 -11.39 11.90
CA LEU A 421 -5.73 -12.12 12.00
C LEU A 421 -5.66 -13.20 13.09
N ALA A 422 -4.62 -14.05 13.09
CA ALA A 422 -4.42 -15.12 14.07
C ALA A 422 -4.52 -14.61 15.52
N LYS A 423 -4.00 -13.42 15.79
CA LYS A 423 -4.07 -12.75 17.09
C LYS A 423 -5.50 -12.68 17.65
N TRP A 424 -6.51 -12.56 16.79
CA TRP A 424 -7.92 -12.42 17.19
C TRP A 424 -8.72 -13.73 17.08
N LEU A 425 -8.21 -14.74 16.37
CA LEU A 425 -8.96 -15.95 16.03
C LEU A 425 -8.87 -17.06 17.07
N THR A 426 -8.00 -16.94 18.07
CA THR A 426 -7.94 -17.92 19.18
C THR A 426 -9.26 -18.00 19.95
N HIS A 427 -9.99 -16.89 20.03
CA HIS A 427 -11.39 -16.86 20.41
C HIS A 427 -12.14 -16.07 19.34
N LEU A 428 -13.00 -16.78 18.60
CA LEU A 428 -13.79 -16.15 17.55
C LEU A 428 -14.48 -14.88 18.08
N PRO A 429 -14.21 -13.73 17.46
CA PRO A 429 -14.88 -12.50 17.86
C PRO A 429 -16.34 -12.55 17.40
N ARG A 430 -17.21 -11.79 18.07
CA ARG A 430 -18.59 -11.54 17.61
C ARG A 430 -18.61 -10.59 16.43
N VAL A 431 -17.76 -9.57 16.50
CA VAL A 431 -17.57 -8.58 15.44
C VAL A 431 -16.06 -8.48 15.13
N LEU A 432 -15.70 -8.61 13.86
CA LEU A 432 -14.34 -8.42 13.36
C LEU A 432 -14.31 -7.19 12.44
N ILE A 433 -13.56 -6.18 12.85
CA ILE A 433 -13.34 -4.96 12.07
C ILE A 433 -11.99 -5.07 11.36
N LEU A 434 -12.00 -4.93 10.04
CA LEU A 434 -10.83 -4.98 9.18
C LEU A 434 -10.69 -3.65 8.44
N SER A 435 -9.62 -2.92 8.69
CA SER A 435 -9.31 -1.69 7.96
C SER A 435 -8.20 -1.97 6.95
N GLU A 436 -8.47 -1.75 5.68
CA GLU A 436 -7.57 -1.99 4.55
C GLU A 436 -6.94 -3.41 4.58
N PRO A 437 -7.75 -4.49 4.63
CA PRO A 437 -7.23 -5.83 4.92
C PRO A 437 -6.26 -6.37 3.87
N THR A 438 -6.33 -5.88 2.63
CA THR A 438 -5.57 -6.37 1.47
C THR A 438 -4.51 -5.39 0.97
N ARG A 439 -4.46 -4.20 1.56
CA ARG A 439 -3.59 -3.12 1.09
C ARG A 439 -2.11 -3.47 1.14
N GLY A 440 -1.40 -3.18 0.03
CA GLY A 440 0.05 -3.40 -0.08
C GLY A 440 0.45 -4.88 -0.05
N MET A 441 -0.43 -5.79 -0.51
CA MET A 441 -0.16 -7.21 -0.65
C MET A 441 -0.08 -7.60 -2.12
N ASP A 442 0.70 -8.66 -2.39
CA ASP A 442 0.66 -9.35 -3.68
C ASP A 442 -0.69 -10.07 -3.89
N VAL A 443 -0.96 -10.45 -5.15
CA VAL A 443 -2.23 -11.07 -5.55
C VAL A 443 -2.50 -12.35 -4.75
N GLY A 444 -1.50 -13.23 -4.60
CA GLY A 444 -1.66 -14.50 -3.87
C GLY A 444 -1.96 -14.28 -2.39
N ALA A 445 -1.29 -13.31 -1.75
CA ALA A 445 -1.56 -12.98 -0.35
C ALA A 445 -2.94 -12.33 -0.16
N LYS A 446 -3.42 -11.53 -1.12
CA LYS A 446 -4.78 -10.98 -1.13
C LYS A 446 -5.82 -12.09 -1.17
N GLU A 447 -5.68 -13.06 -2.07
CA GLU A 447 -6.57 -14.23 -2.19
C GLU A 447 -6.65 -15.03 -0.88
N ASP A 448 -5.51 -15.26 -0.24
CA ASP A 448 -5.47 -15.95 1.04
C ASP A 448 -6.25 -15.21 2.13
N VAL A 449 -6.08 -13.88 2.24
CA VAL A 449 -6.81 -13.06 3.21
C VAL A 449 -8.31 -13.06 2.90
N ILE A 450 -8.71 -12.93 1.63
CA ILE A 450 -10.10 -13.00 1.20
C ILE A 450 -10.72 -14.32 1.60
N ARG A 451 -10.04 -15.45 1.36
CA ARG A 451 -10.49 -16.80 1.73
C ARG A 451 -10.68 -16.93 3.25
N ILE A 452 -9.73 -16.42 4.03
CA ILE A 452 -9.80 -16.42 5.50
C ILE A 452 -11.01 -15.61 5.97
N VAL A 453 -11.21 -14.39 5.45
CA VAL A 453 -12.32 -13.51 5.84
C VAL A 453 -13.66 -14.16 5.50
N LYS A 454 -13.81 -14.74 4.30
CA LYS A 454 -15.03 -15.47 3.91
C LYS A 454 -15.29 -16.69 4.81
N SER A 455 -14.25 -17.45 5.17
CA SER A 455 -14.39 -18.57 6.08
C SER A 455 -14.85 -18.16 7.49
N LEU A 456 -14.46 -16.98 7.96
CA LEU A 456 -14.92 -16.43 9.23
C LEU A 456 -16.38 -15.98 9.18
N ARG A 457 -16.79 -15.35 8.06
CA ARG A 457 -18.20 -15.07 7.78
C ARG A 457 -19.04 -16.35 7.87
N ASP A 458 -18.62 -17.41 7.20
CA ASP A 458 -19.33 -18.70 7.14
C ASP A 458 -19.41 -19.39 8.53
N ARG A 459 -18.52 -19.01 9.45
CA ARG A 459 -18.56 -19.41 10.87
C ARG A 459 -19.44 -18.53 11.75
N GLY A 460 -20.19 -17.59 11.17
CA GLY A 460 -21.16 -16.73 11.84
C GLY A 460 -20.61 -15.42 12.41
N VAL A 461 -19.35 -15.06 12.13
CA VAL A 461 -18.78 -13.79 12.57
C VAL A 461 -19.40 -12.62 11.78
N ALA A 462 -19.83 -11.55 12.45
CA ALA A 462 -20.20 -10.30 11.82
C ALA A 462 -18.93 -9.54 11.45
N ILE A 463 -18.72 -9.22 10.16
CA ILE A 463 -17.48 -8.64 9.69
C ILE A 463 -17.72 -7.25 9.09
N LEU A 464 -16.94 -6.27 9.54
CA LEU A 464 -16.90 -4.92 8.98
C LEU A 464 -15.58 -4.74 8.23
N VAL A 465 -15.64 -4.58 6.92
CA VAL A 465 -14.49 -4.29 6.07
C VAL A 465 -14.54 -2.83 5.66
N LEU A 466 -13.48 -2.09 5.96
CA LEU A 466 -13.32 -0.69 5.61
C LEU A 466 -12.18 -0.60 4.58
N SER A 467 -12.44 -0.08 3.40
CA SER A 467 -11.41 0.05 2.37
C SER A 467 -11.61 1.25 1.45
N THR A 468 -10.49 1.81 1.01
CA THR A 468 -10.43 2.80 -0.07
C THR A 468 -10.30 2.12 -1.44
N GLU A 469 -10.02 0.80 -1.48
CA GLU A 469 -9.94 0.00 -2.70
C GLU A 469 -11.34 -0.57 -3.02
N PRO A 470 -12.02 -0.11 -4.10
CA PRO A 470 -13.34 -0.63 -4.46
C PRO A 470 -13.30 -2.13 -4.78
N GLU A 471 -12.21 -2.63 -5.37
CA GLU A 471 -12.04 -4.05 -5.68
C GLU A 471 -12.07 -4.93 -4.43
N THR A 472 -11.46 -4.47 -3.34
CA THR A 472 -11.49 -5.18 -2.06
C THR A 472 -12.91 -5.29 -1.51
N ILE A 473 -13.69 -4.21 -1.61
CA ILE A 473 -15.09 -4.19 -1.18
C ILE A 473 -15.93 -5.11 -2.05
N LEU A 474 -15.85 -4.99 -3.38
CA LEU A 474 -16.61 -5.80 -4.33
C LEU A 474 -16.30 -7.31 -4.20
N THR A 475 -15.05 -7.66 -3.87
CA THR A 475 -14.66 -9.06 -3.70
C THR A 475 -15.14 -9.69 -2.39
N LEU A 476 -15.24 -8.88 -1.32
CA LEU A 476 -15.49 -9.37 0.04
C LEU A 476 -16.92 -9.18 0.51
N ALA A 477 -17.53 -8.02 0.21
CA ALA A 477 -18.74 -7.58 0.87
C ALA A 477 -20.01 -8.30 0.37
N ASP A 478 -20.87 -8.65 1.30
CA ASP A 478 -22.25 -9.09 1.03
C ASP A 478 -23.20 -7.88 0.95
N ARG A 479 -22.86 -6.77 1.65
CA ARG A 479 -23.56 -5.49 1.69
C ARG A 479 -22.53 -4.35 1.69
N VAL A 480 -22.83 -3.23 1.02
CA VAL A 480 -21.91 -2.09 0.92
C VAL A 480 -22.59 -0.80 1.38
N THR A 481 -21.89 -0.05 2.24
CA THR A 481 -22.23 1.33 2.60
C THR A 481 -21.13 2.25 2.07
N VAL A 482 -21.49 3.27 1.31
CA VAL A 482 -20.54 4.29 0.84
C VAL A 482 -20.57 5.46 1.82
N ILE A 483 -19.40 5.82 2.35
CA ILE A 483 -19.22 6.96 3.25
C ILE A 483 -18.57 8.14 2.52
N ARG A 484 -19.15 9.33 2.69
CA ARG A 484 -18.61 10.58 2.14
C ARG A 484 -18.70 11.68 3.19
N LYS A 485 -17.56 12.30 3.49
CA LYS A 485 -17.45 13.41 4.48
C LYS A 485 -18.12 13.08 5.83
N GLY A 486 -17.98 11.83 6.29
CA GLY A 486 -18.45 11.37 7.58
C GLY A 486 -19.92 10.93 7.65
N THR A 487 -20.64 10.96 6.54
CA THR A 487 -22.04 10.56 6.44
C THR A 487 -22.22 9.37 5.51
N VAL A 488 -23.28 8.60 5.67
CA VAL A 488 -23.70 7.59 4.67
C VAL A 488 -24.16 8.33 3.42
N ALA A 489 -23.50 8.06 2.29
CA ALA A 489 -23.86 8.63 1.00
C ALA A 489 -24.82 7.71 0.23
N ARG A 490 -24.56 6.39 0.26
CA ARG A 490 -25.40 5.38 -0.40
C ARG A 490 -25.20 4.01 0.25
N GLU A 491 -26.24 3.19 0.21
CA GLU A 491 -26.22 1.80 0.65
C GLU A 491 -26.65 0.88 -0.49
N PHE A 492 -25.98 -0.27 -0.57
CA PHE A 492 -26.28 -1.34 -1.52
C PHE A 492 -26.36 -2.65 -0.73
N SER A 493 -27.49 -3.31 -0.73
CA SER A 493 -27.72 -4.53 0.06
C SER A 493 -27.85 -5.78 -0.79
N THR A 494 -28.40 -5.65 -2.00
CA THR A 494 -28.64 -6.76 -2.93
C THR A 494 -28.47 -6.29 -4.36
N GLY A 495 -28.27 -7.24 -5.28
CA GLY A 495 -28.17 -6.99 -6.72
C GLY A 495 -26.74 -6.71 -7.21
N HIS A 496 -26.66 -6.46 -8.50
CA HIS A 496 -25.41 -6.21 -9.19
C HIS A 496 -24.89 -4.81 -8.89
N ILE A 497 -23.59 -4.71 -8.61
CA ILE A 497 -22.88 -3.47 -8.35
C ILE A 497 -21.52 -3.47 -9.05
N GLU A 498 -21.18 -2.36 -9.68
CA GLU A 498 -19.91 -2.17 -10.36
C GLU A 498 -19.01 -1.20 -9.61
N LYS A 499 -17.72 -1.23 -9.93
CA LYS A 499 -16.72 -0.27 -9.43
C LYS A 499 -17.15 1.18 -9.65
N ALA A 500 -17.75 1.46 -10.83
CA ALA A 500 -18.24 2.79 -11.17
C ALA A 500 -19.31 3.31 -10.20
N ASP A 501 -20.20 2.44 -9.70
CA ASP A 501 -21.24 2.81 -8.74
C ASP A 501 -20.67 3.26 -7.40
N LEU A 502 -19.62 2.56 -6.92
CA LEU A 502 -18.92 2.93 -5.69
C LEU A 502 -18.21 4.27 -5.84
N LEU A 503 -17.49 4.46 -6.95
CA LEU A 503 -16.77 5.69 -7.24
C LEU A 503 -17.70 6.89 -7.40
N ALA A 504 -18.86 6.71 -8.05
CA ALA A 504 -19.84 7.76 -8.24
C ALA A 504 -20.52 8.18 -6.92
N ALA A 505 -20.69 7.24 -5.98
CA ALA A 505 -21.34 7.52 -4.69
C ALA A 505 -20.37 8.15 -3.67
N ALA A 506 -19.05 7.95 -3.78
CA ALA A 506 -18.02 8.46 -2.88
C ALA A 506 -17.56 9.88 -3.26
#